data_f2fce827d48dfef5932324eef91ef679
#
_entry.id   f2fce827d48dfef5932324eef91ef679
#
_cell.length_a   1.000
_cell.length_b   1.000
_cell.length_c   1.000
_cell.angle_alpha   90.00
_cell.angle_beta   90.00
_cell.angle_gamma   90.00
#
_symmetry.space_group_name_H-M   'P 1'
#
loop_
_entity.id
_entity.type
_entity.pdbx_description
1 polymer ?
#
loop_
_entity_poly.entity_id
_entity_poly.type
_entity_poly.pdbx_seq_one_letter_code
_entity_poly.pdbx_strand_id
1 'polypeptide(L)'
;MALRHISLRDFVIVRELDLNLSQGFSVLTGETGAGKSILIDALQMALGERADSGAVREGASRCEVSAEFDCPAQAHAVLEDAGFEVSDTLLLRRSVDTQGKSRAWVNGSQATATQLRALGEMLLDIHGQHAWQSLTRPDAVRGLLDAYAGLNADSLKLAWHTWRQAQQAVQTARNAQDSLSREQERLAWQIGELDKLAPALDEWDGLNAQHTRLSHAQALIDAGQSAINSLDGEESSRLNSAPGALGLLSQAIAQLQDQAHVEPEFQSIAEVLQSSLAQAEDAAHSLQSYLRKTDLDPDRLNELDQRMSQWLSLARRYKRPPEELASLLAGWKQALNELEAASDLEGLEAQEKVASQAYQAEAKKLSQQRKKAAPKLAQAVTQAMQNLGMQGGRFEVALIGLEQAAQHGLEDIQFLVAGHAGSTPRPVGKVASGGELSRIALAIAVTTSELGEAGTLIFDEVDSGVGGAVAETVGRLMKQLGVHRQVLAVTHLPQVASCADHHLLVSKTSGKEGVSSNVVPIAGEQRVTEIARMLGGEKLSATTLAHAREMLTK
;
A
#
# COMPACT_ATOMS: atom_id res chain seq x y z
N MET A 1 19.98 7.83 -21.41
CA MET A 1 19.46 6.48 -21.12
C MET A 1 19.56 5.69 -22.41
N ALA A 2 20.39 4.65 -22.46
CA ALA A 2 20.60 3.90 -23.67
C ALA A 2 20.78 2.41 -23.39
N LEU A 3 20.43 1.57 -24.35
CA LEU A 3 20.86 0.17 -24.41
C LEU A 3 22.35 0.19 -24.74
N ARG A 4 23.19 -0.27 -23.79
CA ARG A 4 24.65 -0.27 -23.92
C ARG A 4 25.16 -1.52 -24.59
N HIS A 5 24.64 -2.66 -24.16
CA HIS A 5 25.16 -3.95 -24.59
C HIS A 5 24.03 -5.00 -24.66
N ILE A 6 24.11 -5.86 -25.65
CA ILE A 6 23.26 -7.05 -25.76
C ILE A 6 24.13 -8.27 -26.06
N SER A 7 23.88 -9.35 -25.31
CA SER A 7 24.51 -10.65 -25.52
C SER A 7 23.46 -11.74 -25.74
N LEU A 8 23.64 -12.55 -26.76
CA LEU A 8 22.78 -13.66 -27.11
C LEU A 8 23.60 -14.94 -27.12
N ARG A 9 23.04 -16.02 -26.58
CA ARG A 9 23.59 -17.37 -26.68
C ARG A 9 22.51 -18.36 -27.05
N ASP A 10 22.80 -19.15 -28.11
CA ASP A 10 21.92 -20.19 -28.63
C ASP A 10 20.47 -19.73 -28.85
N PHE A 11 20.30 -18.53 -29.38
CA PHE A 11 19.00 -17.90 -29.63
C PHE A 11 18.62 -18.02 -31.11
N VAL A 12 17.54 -18.72 -31.42
CA VAL A 12 16.99 -19.00 -32.77
C VAL A 12 18.08 -19.56 -33.70
N ILE A 13 18.69 -18.76 -34.57
CA ILE A 13 19.79 -19.12 -35.45
C ILE A 13 21.13 -18.51 -35.06
N VAL A 14 21.17 -17.77 -33.96
CA VAL A 14 22.40 -17.14 -33.43
C VAL A 14 23.02 -18.06 -32.40
N ARG A 15 24.28 -18.45 -32.62
CA ARG A 15 25.03 -19.24 -31.65
C ARG A 15 25.55 -18.36 -30.50
N GLU A 16 26.19 -17.28 -30.86
CA GLU A 16 26.73 -16.28 -29.93
C GLU A 16 26.80 -14.94 -30.61
N LEU A 17 26.38 -13.91 -29.90
CA LEU A 17 26.46 -12.51 -30.34
C LEU A 17 26.72 -11.65 -29.11
N ASP A 18 27.74 -10.82 -29.21
CA ASP A 18 28.02 -9.75 -28.26
C ASP A 18 28.13 -8.43 -29.01
N LEU A 19 27.22 -7.49 -28.72
CA LEU A 19 27.09 -6.26 -29.44
C LEU A 19 27.01 -5.07 -28.50
N ASN A 20 27.95 -4.13 -28.67
CA ASN A 20 27.88 -2.82 -28.04
C ASN A 20 27.12 -1.85 -28.93
N LEU A 21 26.23 -1.10 -28.35
CA LEU A 21 25.37 -0.14 -29.02
C LEU A 21 25.72 1.27 -28.56
N SER A 22 25.73 2.21 -29.49
CA SER A 22 26.03 3.62 -29.23
C SER A 22 24.76 4.46 -29.19
N GLN A 23 24.85 5.64 -28.60
CA GLN A 23 23.80 6.65 -28.69
C GLN A 23 23.65 7.15 -30.15
N GLY A 24 22.53 7.81 -30.45
CA GLY A 24 22.25 8.29 -31.79
C GLY A 24 21.38 7.33 -32.57
N PHE A 25 21.39 7.49 -33.88
CA PHE A 25 20.62 6.68 -34.81
C PHE A 25 21.46 5.52 -35.36
N SER A 26 21.12 4.30 -34.98
CA SER A 26 21.71 3.06 -35.47
C SER A 26 20.76 2.35 -36.43
N VAL A 27 21.30 1.82 -37.54
CA VAL A 27 20.53 1.08 -38.53
C VAL A 27 21.00 -0.38 -38.61
N LEU A 28 20.06 -1.33 -38.73
CA LEU A 28 20.31 -2.72 -39.05
C LEU A 28 19.95 -2.97 -40.52
N THR A 29 20.92 -3.43 -41.30
CA THR A 29 20.71 -3.88 -42.69
C THR A 29 21.15 -5.35 -42.85
N GLY A 30 20.89 -5.92 -43.99
CA GLY A 30 21.25 -7.28 -44.35
C GLY A 30 20.24 -7.93 -45.28
N GLU A 31 20.50 -9.12 -45.77
CA GLU A 31 19.61 -9.84 -46.66
C GLU A 31 18.26 -10.21 -46.01
N THR A 32 17.20 -10.31 -46.83
CA THR A 32 15.89 -10.81 -46.39
C THR A 32 16.01 -12.21 -45.82
N GLY A 33 15.44 -12.45 -44.61
CA GLY A 33 15.57 -13.69 -43.90
C GLY A 33 16.92 -13.93 -43.19
N ALA A 34 17.83 -12.93 -43.18
CA ALA A 34 19.10 -12.99 -42.43
C ALA A 34 18.93 -12.93 -40.91
N GLY A 35 17.71 -12.75 -40.44
CA GLY A 35 17.45 -12.65 -39.00
C GLY A 35 17.57 -11.24 -38.43
N LYS A 36 17.25 -10.20 -39.22
CA LYS A 36 17.25 -8.79 -38.77
C LYS A 36 16.33 -8.61 -37.55
N SER A 37 15.17 -9.25 -37.53
CA SER A 37 14.23 -9.19 -36.39
C SER A 37 14.71 -9.98 -35.15
N ILE A 38 15.71 -10.86 -35.29
CA ILE A 38 16.22 -11.68 -34.16
C ILE A 38 16.71 -10.81 -32.99
N LEU A 39 17.33 -9.65 -33.30
CA LEU A 39 17.77 -8.72 -32.26
C LEU A 39 16.58 -8.12 -31.51
N ILE A 40 15.51 -7.80 -32.25
CA ILE A 40 14.26 -7.28 -31.66
C ILE A 40 13.58 -8.36 -30.82
N ASP A 41 13.46 -9.58 -31.34
CA ASP A 41 12.87 -10.72 -30.62
C ASP A 41 13.65 -11.03 -29.33
N ALA A 42 14.99 -10.96 -29.40
CA ALA A 42 15.85 -11.14 -28.25
C ALA A 42 15.64 -10.06 -27.18
N LEU A 43 15.55 -8.79 -27.59
CA LEU A 43 15.25 -7.68 -26.69
C LEU A 43 13.87 -7.83 -26.06
N GLN A 44 12.84 -8.17 -26.82
CA GLN A 44 11.50 -8.46 -26.29
C GLN A 44 11.54 -9.57 -25.25
N MET A 45 12.29 -10.64 -25.53
CA MET A 45 12.48 -11.72 -24.55
C MET A 45 13.15 -11.22 -23.27
N ALA A 46 14.24 -10.45 -23.37
CA ALA A 46 14.94 -9.88 -22.21
C ALA A 46 14.04 -8.95 -21.38
N LEU A 47 13.13 -8.22 -22.02
CA LEU A 47 12.18 -7.31 -21.40
C LEU A 47 10.91 -7.99 -20.84
N GLY A 48 10.87 -9.32 -20.80
CA GLY A 48 9.78 -10.05 -20.13
C GLY A 48 8.62 -10.46 -21.04
N GLU A 49 8.72 -10.29 -22.36
CA GLU A 49 7.73 -10.82 -23.30
C GLU A 49 7.63 -12.34 -23.26
N ARG A 50 6.53 -12.88 -23.81
CA ARG A 50 6.32 -14.33 -23.84
C ARG A 50 7.41 -14.98 -24.74
N ALA A 51 8.14 -15.91 -24.15
CA ALA A 51 9.11 -16.72 -24.88
C ALA A 51 8.72 -18.19 -24.75
N ASP A 52 8.90 -18.93 -25.83
CA ASP A 52 8.63 -20.37 -25.91
C ASP A 52 9.91 -21.15 -26.29
N SER A 53 9.78 -22.45 -26.41
CA SER A 53 10.89 -23.35 -26.79
C SER A 53 11.44 -23.08 -28.19
N GLY A 54 10.68 -22.41 -29.09
CA GLY A 54 11.12 -22.06 -30.44
C GLY A 54 12.23 -20.97 -30.43
N ALA A 55 12.44 -20.31 -29.32
CA ALA A 55 13.56 -19.37 -29.15
C ALA A 55 14.92 -20.09 -28.97
N VAL A 56 14.92 -21.40 -28.62
CA VAL A 56 16.15 -22.16 -28.41
C VAL A 56 16.69 -22.66 -29.75
N ARG A 57 17.98 -22.39 -30.02
CA ARG A 57 18.64 -22.85 -31.23
C ARG A 57 18.59 -24.36 -31.33
N GLU A 58 18.40 -24.86 -32.55
CA GLU A 58 18.39 -26.32 -32.82
C GLU A 58 19.70 -26.98 -32.35
N GLY A 59 19.58 -28.04 -31.58
CA GLY A 59 20.72 -28.75 -30.96
C GLY A 59 21.23 -28.17 -29.65
N ALA A 60 20.74 -27.02 -29.20
CA ALA A 60 21.05 -26.47 -27.89
C ALA A 60 20.03 -26.87 -26.81
N SER A 61 20.42 -26.89 -25.54
CA SER A 61 19.54 -27.23 -24.43
C SER A 61 18.76 -26.03 -23.88
N ARG A 62 19.27 -24.83 -24.10
CA ARG A 62 18.69 -23.56 -23.64
C ARG A 62 19.23 -22.40 -24.46
N CYS A 63 18.48 -21.32 -24.50
CA CYS A 63 18.97 -20.01 -24.95
C CYS A 63 19.10 -19.04 -23.79
N GLU A 64 19.93 -18.02 -23.97
CA GLU A 64 20.13 -16.95 -23.01
C GLU A 64 20.24 -15.62 -23.73
N VAL A 65 19.56 -14.59 -23.20
CA VAL A 65 19.65 -13.20 -23.65
C VAL A 65 19.95 -12.33 -22.45
N SER A 66 20.93 -11.44 -22.60
CA SER A 66 21.27 -10.40 -21.61
C SER A 66 21.26 -9.04 -22.31
N ALA A 67 20.66 -8.05 -21.68
CA ALA A 67 20.63 -6.67 -22.16
C ALA A 67 21.01 -5.73 -21.00
N GLU A 68 22.01 -4.88 -21.25
CA GLU A 68 22.47 -3.88 -20.28
C GLU A 68 22.08 -2.48 -20.76
N PHE A 69 21.46 -1.74 -19.84
CA PHE A 69 20.95 -0.38 -20.07
C PHE A 69 21.59 0.61 -19.07
N ASP A 70 21.58 1.91 -19.43
CA ASP A 70 21.67 2.95 -18.41
C ASP A 70 20.46 2.86 -17.48
N CYS A 71 20.65 2.92 -16.17
CA CYS A 71 19.55 2.87 -15.21
C CYS A 71 18.88 4.25 -15.11
N PRO A 72 17.59 4.40 -15.49
CA PRO A 72 16.90 5.66 -15.33
C PRO A 72 16.51 5.91 -13.87
N ALA A 73 16.53 7.17 -13.44
CA ALA A 73 16.15 7.55 -12.07
C ALA A 73 14.74 7.07 -11.68
N GLN A 74 13.83 6.99 -12.65
CA GLN A 74 12.45 6.49 -12.45
C GLN A 74 12.41 5.00 -12.10
N ALA A 75 13.42 4.21 -12.55
CA ALA A 75 13.50 2.79 -12.24
C ALA A 75 14.00 2.53 -10.80
N HIS A 76 14.67 3.50 -10.15
CA HIS A 76 15.22 3.33 -8.81
C HIS A 76 14.16 2.93 -7.79
N ALA A 77 13.03 3.63 -7.75
CA ALA A 77 11.93 3.30 -6.84
C ALA A 77 11.36 1.89 -7.09
N VAL A 78 11.23 1.48 -8.36
CA VAL A 78 10.73 0.15 -8.72
C VAL A 78 11.72 -0.94 -8.33
N LEU A 79 13.04 -0.67 -8.45
CA LEU A 79 14.09 -1.59 -8.05
C LEU A 79 14.14 -1.77 -6.53
N GLU A 80 14.08 -0.66 -5.78
CA GLU A 80 14.07 -0.66 -4.31
C GLU A 80 12.85 -1.38 -3.76
N ASP A 81 11.66 -1.07 -4.25
CA ASP A 81 10.39 -1.72 -3.84
C ASP A 81 10.40 -3.24 -4.13
N ALA A 82 11.06 -3.65 -5.21
CA ALA A 82 11.21 -5.06 -5.57
C ALA A 82 12.39 -5.76 -4.88
N GLY A 83 13.21 -5.03 -4.11
CA GLY A 83 14.38 -5.55 -3.39
C GLY A 83 15.58 -5.86 -4.30
N PHE A 84 15.69 -5.19 -5.45
CA PHE A 84 16.84 -5.30 -6.34
C PHE A 84 17.91 -4.26 -6.03
N GLU A 85 19.17 -4.59 -6.35
CA GLU A 85 20.27 -3.65 -6.22
C GLU A 85 20.12 -2.51 -7.24
N VAL A 86 20.26 -1.27 -6.77
CA VAL A 86 20.26 -0.06 -7.61
C VAL A 86 21.69 0.28 -7.99
N SER A 87 21.96 0.42 -9.27
CA SER A 87 23.26 0.81 -9.82
C SER A 87 23.09 1.70 -11.04
N ASP A 88 24.18 2.33 -11.52
CA ASP A 88 24.16 3.19 -12.71
C ASP A 88 23.79 2.43 -14.00
N THR A 89 23.96 1.12 -14.00
CA THR A 89 23.56 0.23 -15.08
C THR A 89 22.54 -0.78 -14.61
N LEU A 90 21.64 -1.18 -15.50
CA LEU A 90 20.60 -2.17 -15.27
C LEU A 90 20.80 -3.34 -16.22
N LEU A 91 21.16 -4.49 -15.67
CA LEU A 91 21.34 -5.74 -16.41
C LEU A 91 20.08 -6.60 -16.32
N LEU A 92 19.39 -6.78 -17.43
CA LEU A 92 18.27 -7.70 -17.58
C LEU A 92 18.75 -8.96 -18.27
N ARG A 93 18.49 -10.13 -17.68
CA ARG A 93 18.88 -11.41 -18.26
C ARG A 93 17.72 -12.38 -18.22
N ARG A 94 17.57 -13.14 -19.30
CA ARG A 94 16.56 -14.19 -19.40
C ARG A 94 17.09 -15.44 -20.11
N SER A 95 16.67 -16.59 -19.63
CA SER A 95 17.03 -17.90 -20.21
C SER A 95 15.76 -18.75 -20.37
N VAL A 96 15.67 -19.48 -21.49
CA VAL A 96 14.57 -20.40 -21.79
C VAL A 96 15.16 -21.72 -22.22
N ASP A 97 14.63 -22.84 -21.73
CA ASP A 97 15.06 -24.20 -22.12
C ASP A 97 14.12 -24.80 -23.17
N THR A 98 14.49 -25.95 -23.68
CA THR A 98 13.73 -26.71 -24.71
C THR A 98 12.36 -27.20 -24.24
N GLN A 99 12.08 -27.13 -22.92
CA GLN A 99 10.77 -27.45 -22.35
C GLN A 99 9.91 -26.19 -22.16
N GLY A 100 10.41 -25.01 -22.56
CA GLY A 100 9.75 -23.72 -22.40
C GLY A 100 9.84 -23.15 -20.98
N LYS A 101 10.63 -23.75 -20.08
CA LYS A 101 10.84 -23.21 -18.73
C LYS A 101 11.74 -21.97 -18.80
N SER A 102 11.22 -20.85 -18.34
CA SER A 102 11.88 -19.55 -18.37
C SER A 102 12.39 -19.14 -16.98
N ARG A 103 13.57 -18.54 -16.93
CA ARG A 103 14.17 -17.90 -15.75
C ARG A 103 14.61 -16.49 -16.10
N ALA A 104 14.46 -15.58 -15.16
CA ALA A 104 14.77 -14.16 -15.34
C ALA A 104 15.61 -13.63 -14.19
N TRP A 105 16.43 -12.60 -14.47
CA TRP A 105 17.29 -11.95 -13.48
C TRP A 105 17.36 -10.45 -13.78
N VAL A 106 17.46 -9.66 -12.69
CA VAL A 106 17.73 -8.23 -12.68
C VAL A 106 18.96 -8.01 -11.82
N ASN A 107 20.02 -7.42 -12.34
CA ASN A 107 21.31 -7.18 -11.65
C ASN A 107 21.83 -8.45 -10.93
N GLY A 108 21.69 -9.64 -11.56
CA GLY A 108 22.09 -10.91 -10.98
C GLY A 108 21.09 -11.57 -10.02
N SER A 109 20.13 -10.85 -9.49
CA SER A 109 19.07 -11.37 -8.61
C SER A 109 17.93 -11.97 -9.41
N GLN A 110 17.35 -13.08 -8.93
CA GLN A 110 16.25 -13.75 -9.61
C GLN A 110 15.01 -12.86 -9.63
N ALA A 111 14.37 -12.78 -10.80
CA ALA A 111 13.20 -11.94 -11.06
C ALA A 111 12.08 -12.70 -11.75
N THR A 112 10.89 -12.14 -11.76
CA THR A 112 9.74 -12.61 -12.53
C THR A 112 9.69 -11.93 -13.90
N ALA A 113 9.02 -12.55 -14.88
CA ALA A 113 8.78 -11.93 -16.19
C ALA A 113 7.97 -10.63 -16.07
N THR A 114 7.10 -10.52 -15.08
CA THR A 114 6.30 -9.30 -14.80
C THR A 114 7.19 -8.15 -14.33
N GLN A 115 8.17 -8.43 -13.47
CA GLN A 115 9.14 -7.42 -13.03
C GLN A 115 10.03 -6.96 -14.19
N LEU A 116 10.52 -7.90 -15.04
CA LEU A 116 11.25 -7.52 -16.25
C LEU A 116 10.42 -6.62 -17.16
N ARG A 117 9.12 -6.91 -17.33
CA ARG A 117 8.23 -6.11 -18.18
C ARG A 117 8.04 -4.71 -17.63
N ALA A 118 7.80 -4.59 -16.33
CA ALA A 118 7.64 -3.29 -15.68
C ALA A 118 8.88 -2.40 -15.85
N LEU A 119 10.08 -2.97 -15.70
CA LEU A 119 11.34 -2.26 -15.95
C LEU A 119 11.53 -1.97 -17.44
N GLY A 120 11.25 -2.96 -18.31
CA GLY A 120 11.42 -2.86 -19.76
C GLY A 120 10.63 -1.72 -20.38
N GLU A 121 9.42 -1.46 -19.89
CA GLU A 121 8.54 -0.38 -20.35
C GLU A 121 9.14 1.02 -20.14
N MET A 122 10.03 1.18 -19.16
CA MET A 122 10.75 2.43 -18.89
C MET A 122 12.03 2.57 -19.71
N LEU A 123 12.58 1.47 -20.23
CA LEU A 123 13.88 1.42 -20.87
C LEU A 123 13.79 1.54 -22.38
N LEU A 124 12.83 0.83 -22.98
CA LEU A 124 12.80 0.61 -24.41
C LEU A 124 11.36 0.53 -24.94
N ASP A 125 11.11 1.19 -26.07
CA ASP A 125 9.85 1.11 -26.79
C ASP A 125 10.09 0.57 -28.21
N ILE A 126 9.34 -0.47 -28.59
CA ILE A 126 9.47 -1.16 -29.89
C ILE A 126 8.26 -0.84 -30.75
N HIS A 127 8.50 -0.31 -31.95
CA HIS A 127 7.48 0.04 -32.93
C HIS A 127 7.57 -0.87 -34.16
N GLY A 128 6.65 -1.83 -34.28
CA GLY A 128 6.64 -2.83 -35.38
C GLY A 128 5.37 -3.68 -35.38
N GLN A 129 5.27 -4.68 -36.25
CA GLN A 129 4.04 -5.49 -36.42
C GLN A 129 3.54 -6.21 -35.15
N HIS A 130 4.40 -6.47 -34.18
CA HIS A 130 4.07 -7.23 -32.97
C HIS A 130 4.25 -6.46 -31.66
N ALA A 131 4.59 -5.17 -31.66
CA ALA A 131 5.09 -4.49 -30.47
C ALA A 131 4.49 -3.10 -30.25
N TRP A 132 3.17 -2.99 -30.24
CA TRP A 132 2.45 -1.73 -29.99
C TRP A 132 2.03 -1.60 -28.53
N GLN A 133 2.97 -1.69 -27.59
CA GLN A 133 2.58 -1.73 -26.19
C GLN A 133 2.28 -0.34 -25.61
N SER A 134 3.09 0.68 -25.92
CA SER A 134 2.92 2.00 -25.30
C SER A 134 1.75 2.80 -25.87
N LEU A 135 1.62 2.90 -27.20
CA LEU A 135 0.58 3.74 -27.84
C LEU A 135 -0.85 3.15 -27.84
N THR A 136 -1.03 1.93 -27.37
CA THR A 136 -2.36 1.29 -27.16
C THR A 136 -2.76 1.22 -25.71
N ARG A 137 -1.82 1.46 -24.77
CA ARG A 137 -2.12 1.47 -23.34
C ARG A 137 -2.70 2.83 -22.92
N PRO A 138 -3.86 2.84 -22.27
CA PRO A 138 -4.50 4.10 -21.86
C PRO A 138 -3.60 4.98 -21.00
N ASP A 139 -2.79 4.38 -20.12
CA ASP A 139 -1.89 5.13 -19.24
C ASP A 139 -0.76 5.83 -20.00
N ALA A 140 -0.14 5.15 -20.98
CA ALA A 140 0.91 5.71 -21.80
C ALA A 140 0.40 6.81 -22.74
N VAL A 141 -0.77 6.60 -23.37
CA VAL A 141 -1.43 7.61 -24.21
C VAL A 141 -1.76 8.86 -23.40
N ARG A 142 -2.26 8.68 -22.19
CA ARG A 142 -2.56 9.79 -21.27
C ARG A 142 -1.29 10.49 -20.82
N GLY A 143 -0.28 9.74 -20.39
CA GLY A 143 1.02 10.27 -19.99
C GLY A 143 1.66 11.12 -21.08
N LEU A 144 1.57 10.69 -22.34
CA LEU A 144 2.09 11.43 -23.48
C LEU A 144 1.37 12.76 -23.71
N LEU A 145 0.04 12.79 -23.65
CA LEU A 145 -0.71 14.05 -23.76
C LEU A 145 -0.41 14.98 -22.58
N ASP A 146 -0.36 14.44 -21.36
CA ASP A 146 -0.08 15.22 -20.16
C ASP A 146 1.34 15.80 -20.20
N ALA A 147 2.34 15.01 -20.60
CA ALA A 147 3.70 15.48 -20.80
C ALA A 147 3.79 16.55 -21.91
N TYR A 148 3.12 16.35 -23.06
CA TYR A 148 3.06 17.33 -24.14
C TYR A 148 2.44 18.66 -23.70
N ALA A 149 1.49 18.60 -22.80
CA ALA A 149 0.83 19.78 -22.24
C ALA A 149 1.58 20.38 -21.02
N GLY A 150 2.68 19.78 -20.59
CA GLY A 150 3.42 20.18 -19.38
C GLY A 150 2.60 20.04 -18.10
N LEU A 151 1.72 19.03 -18.02
CA LEU A 151 0.82 18.82 -16.89
C LEU A 151 1.44 17.91 -15.83
N ASN A 152 1.21 18.27 -14.58
CA ASN A 152 1.50 17.39 -13.43
C ASN A 152 0.17 16.95 -12.80
N ALA A 153 -0.02 15.64 -12.69
CA ALA A 153 -1.22 15.03 -12.11
C ALA A 153 -1.10 14.68 -10.63
N ASP A 154 -0.02 15.07 -9.94
CA ASP A 154 0.23 14.67 -8.55
C ASP A 154 -0.81 15.26 -7.58
N SER A 155 -1.22 16.52 -7.80
CA SER A 155 -2.29 17.13 -7.01
C SER A 155 -3.62 16.38 -7.17
N LEU A 156 -3.94 15.93 -8.36
CA LEU A 156 -5.12 15.11 -8.64
C LEU A 156 -5.05 13.73 -7.97
N LYS A 157 -3.89 13.07 -8.05
CA LYS A 157 -3.67 11.76 -7.39
C LYS A 157 -3.84 11.86 -5.88
N LEU A 158 -3.27 12.92 -5.27
CA LEU A 158 -3.41 13.18 -3.85
C LEU A 158 -4.89 13.43 -3.47
N ALA A 159 -5.58 14.30 -4.21
CA ALA A 159 -7.00 14.59 -3.96
C ALA A 159 -7.88 13.34 -4.14
N TRP A 160 -7.59 12.50 -5.14
CA TRP A 160 -8.24 11.21 -5.32
C TRP A 160 -8.06 10.29 -4.11
N HIS A 161 -6.83 10.16 -3.63
CA HIS A 161 -6.51 9.28 -2.50
C HIS A 161 -7.23 9.74 -1.23
N THR A 162 -7.20 11.05 -0.96
CA THR A 162 -7.91 11.66 0.16
C THR A 162 -9.43 11.42 0.07
N TRP A 163 -10.02 11.62 -1.10
CA TRP A 163 -11.46 11.36 -1.30
C TRP A 163 -11.80 9.88 -1.12
N ARG A 164 -11.02 8.96 -1.69
CA ARG A 164 -11.25 7.51 -1.53
C ARG A 164 -11.12 7.04 -0.08
N GLN A 165 -10.19 7.60 0.68
CA GLN A 165 -10.08 7.31 2.11
C GLN A 165 -11.32 7.83 2.88
N ALA A 166 -11.75 9.06 2.62
CA ALA A 166 -12.96 9.61 3.23
C ALA A 166 -14.21 8.78 2.85
N GLN A 167 -14.36 8.40 1.60
CA GLN A 167 -15.46 7.54 1.13
C GLN A 167 -15.47 6.17 1.82
N GLN A 168 -14.29 5.57 2.00
CA GLN A 168 -14.17 4.30 2.72
C GLN A 168 -14.50 4.43 4.20
N ALA A 169 -14.11 5.54 4.85
CA ALA A 169 -14.45 5.83 6.23
C ALA A 169 -15.97 5.96 6.41
N VAL A 170 -16.65 6.72 5.55
CA VAL A 170 -18.13 6.84 5.53
C VAL A 170 -18.79 5.46 5.33
N GLN A 171 -18.31 4.67 4.37
CA GLN A 171 -18.88 3.35 4.11
C GLN A 171 -18.70 2.39 5.28
N THR A 172 -17.54 2.42 5.93
CA THR A 172 -17.26 1.62 7.13
C THR A 172 -18.15 2.05 8.29
N ALA A 173 -18.30 3.36 8.51
CA ALA A 173 -19.18 3.90 9.55
C ALA A 173 -20.66 3.53 9.29
N ARG A 174 -21.15 3.63 8.06
CA ARG A 174 -22.52 3.21 7.67
C ARG A 174 -22.76 1.71 7.92
N ASN A 175 -21.82 0.86 7.52
CA ASN A 175 -21.95 -0.60 7.71
C ASN A 175 -21.92 -0.98 9.19
N ALA A 176 -21.23 -0.23 10.02
CA ALA A 176 -21.15 -0.43 11.47
C ALA A 176 -22.36 0.17 12.22
N GLN A 177 -23.09 1.10 11.64
CA GLN A 177 -24.11 1.91 12.30
C GLN A 177 -25.16 1.07 13.06
N ASP A 178 -25.69 0.02 12.45
CA ASP A 178 -26.70 -0.84 13.09
C ASP A 178 -26.16 -1.60 14.30
N SER A 179 -24.90 -1.99 14.29
CA SER A 179 -24.24 -2.66 15.42
C SER A 179 -23.84 -1.68 16.51
N LEU A 180 -23.37 -0.49 16.12
CA LEU A 180 -23.03 0.59 17.03
C LEU A 180 -24.26 1.11 17.77
N SER A 181 -25.37 1.34 17.08
CA SER A 181 -26.64 1.79 17.69
C SER A 181 -27.14 0.79 18.74
N ARG A 182 -27.15 -0.50 18.41
CA ARG A 182 -27.54 -1.55 19.37
C ARG A 182 -26.63 -1.60 20.60
N GLU A 183 -25.34 -1.44 20.41
CA GLU A 183 -24.38 -1.43 21.50
C GLU A 183 -24.52 -0.17 22.36
N GLN A 184 -24.76 1.00 21.76
CA GLN A 184 -25.06 2.24 22.45
C GLN A 184 -26.33 2.12 23.30
N GLU A 185 -27.45 1.59 22.72
CA GLU A 185 -28.69 1.34 23.43
C GLU A 185 -28.50 0.38 24.61
N ARG A 186 -27.74 -0.69 24.40
CA ARG A 186 -27.41 -1.65 25.45
C ARG A 186 -26.63 -1.01 26.61
N LEU A 187 -25.59 -0.24 26.28
CA LEU A 187 -24.77 0.44 27.30
C LEU A 187 -25.58 1.52 28.02
N ALA A 188 -26.35 2.34 27.29
CA ALA A 188 -27.20 3.36 27.87
C ALA A 188 -28.22 2.77 28.85
N TRP A 189 -28.86 1.63 28.50
CA TRP A 189 -29.76 0.92 29.40
C TRP A 189 -29.05 0.39 30.63
N GLN A 190 -27.89 -0.24 30.49
CA GLN A 190 -27.08 -0.78 31.59
C GLN A 190 -26.59 0.32 32.54
N ILE A 191 -26.11 1.44 31.97
CA ILE A 191 -25.70 2.65 32.72
C ILE A 191 -26.92 3.17 33.51
N GLY A 192 -28.08 3.31 32.86
CA GLY A 192 -29.31 3.80 33.51
C GLY A 192 -29.77 2.91 34.66
N GLU A 193 -29.55 1.60 34.63
CA GLU A 193 -29.81 0.67 35.74
C GLU A 193 -28.85 0.86 36.90
N LEU A 194 -27.54 0.94 36.61
CA LEU A 194 -26.52 1.16 37.65
C LEU A 194 -26.52 2.58 38.21
N ASP A 195 -26.86 3.59 37.43
CA ASP A 195 -26.99 4.97 37.91
C ASP A 195 -28.14 5.16 38.92
N LYS A 196 -29.19 4.32 38.88
CA LYS A 196 -30.25 4.28 39.93
C LYS A 196 -29.69 3.87 41.27
N LEU A 197 -28.73 2.97 41.28
CA LEU A 197 -28.00 2.58 42.50
C LEU A 197 -26.97 3.65 42.88
N ALA A 198 -26.37 4.33 41.85
CA ALA A 198 -25.27 5.29 42.00
C ALA A 198 -24.15 4.77 42.91
N PRO A 199 -23.53 3.62 42.60
CA PRO A 199 -22.54 3.01 43.44
C PRO A 199 -21.30 3.87 43.55
N ALA A 200 -20.89 4.19 44.79
CA ALA A 200 -19.64 4.89 45.06
C ALA A 200 -18.48 3.92 45.22
N LEU A 201 -17.26 4.38 44.96
CA LEU A 201 -16.04 3.62 45.25
C LEU A 201 -16.00 3.34 46.78
N ASP A 202 -15.60 2.12 47.16
CA ASP A 202 -15.46 1.66 48.52
C ASP A 202 -16.77 1.67 49.36
N GLU A 203 -17.93 2.02 48.79
CA GLU A 203 -19.23 2.04 49.48
C GLU A 203 -19.63 0.65 49.96
N TRP A 204 -19.41 -0.39 49.15
CA TRP A 204 -19.77 -1.77 49.50
C TRP A 204 -19.09 -2.25 50.78
N ASP A 205 -17.79 -2.00 50.95
CA ASP A 205 -17.03 -2.40 52.14
C ASP A 205 -17.55 -1.68 53.38
N GLY A 206 -17.86 -0.39 53.24
CA GLY A 206 -18.47 0.41 54.29
C GLY A 206 -19.85 -0.10 54.69
N LEU A 207 -20.72 -0.44 53.73
CA LEU A 207 -22.06 -1.00 53.95
C LEU A 207 -21.96 -2.35 54.64
N ASN A 208 -21.10 -3.24 54.17
CA ASN A 208 -20.91 -4.59 54.73
C ASN A 208 -20.39 -4.54 56.18
N ALA A 209 -19.43 -3.66 56.46
CA ALA A 209 -18.91 -3.46 57.81
C ALA A 209 -19.98 -2.92 58.78
N GLN A 210 -20.77 -1.92 58.35
CA GLN A 210 -21.87 -1.36 59.15
C GLN A 210 -22.97 -2.39 59.39
N HIS A 211 -23.40 -3.10 58.34
CA HIS A 211 -24.41 -4.16 58.47
C HIS A 211 -23.97 -5.28 59.41
N THR A 212 -22.71 -5.77 59.27
CA THR A 212 -22.17 -6.79 60.16
C THR A 212 -22.18 -6.34 61.63
N ARG A 213 -21.80 -5.08 61.90
CA ARG A 213 -21.81 -4.53 63.25
C ARG A 213 -23.22 -4.39 63.81
N LEU A 214 -24.19 -3.88 63.02
CA LEU A 214 -25.57 -3.70 63.51
C LEU A 214 -26.34 -5.01 63.64
N SER A 215 -26.15 -5.97 62.73
CA SER A 215 -26.78 -7.29 62.79
C SER A 215 -26.32 -8.11 64.00
N HIS A 216 -25.10 -7.88 64.48
CA HIS A 216 -24.58 -8.51 65.69
C HIS A 216 -24.75 -7.65 66.94
N ALA A 217 -25.32 -6.44 66.84
CA ALA A 217 -25.42 -5.51 67.95
C ALA A 217 -26.17 -6.11 69.15
N GLN A 218 -27.27 -6.84 68.94
CA GLN A 218 -28.01 -7.50 70.01
C GLN A 218 -27.15 -8.53 70.75
N ALA A 219 -26.44 -9.38 70.00
CA ALA A 219 -25.55 -10.37 70.62
C ALA A 219 -24.38 -9.73 71.40
N LEU A 220 -23.88 -8.55 70.88
CA LEU A 220 -22.86 -7.80 71.63
C LEU A 220 -23.40 -7.19 72.91
N ILE A 221 -24.63 -6.65 72.86
CA ILE A 221 -25.33 -6.10 74.02
C ILE A 221 -25.59 -7.21 75.03
N ASP A 222 -26.14 -8.37 74.61
CA ASP A 222 -26.42 -9.50 75.46
C ASP A 222 -25.14 -10.03 76.10
N ALA A 223 -24.06 -10.15 75.36
CA ALA A 223 -22.75 -10.58 75.91
C ALA A 223 -22.18 -9.58 76.89
N GLY A 224 -22.27 -8.28 76.59
CA GLY A 224 -21.82 -7.20 77.46
C GLY A 224 -22.64 -7.16 78.76
N GLN A 225 -23.96 -7.29 78.68
CA GLN A 225 -24.86 -7.33 79.84
C GLN A 225 -24.61 -8.56 80.71
N SER A 226 -24.42 -9.71 80.09
CA SER A 226 -24.08 -10.94 80.80
C SER A 226 -22.75 -10.84 81.57
N ALA A 227 -21.74 -10.19 80.90
CA ALA A 227 -20.46 -9.96 81.60
C ALA A 227 -20.59 -8.98 82.77
N ILE A 228 -21.36 -7.86 82.60
CA ILE A 228 -21.66 -6.97 83.71
C ILE A 228 -22.38 -7.67 84.82
N ASN A 229 -23.43 -8.46 84.55
CA ASN A 229 -24.17 -9.22 85.56
C ASN A 229 -23.25 -10.18 86.27
N SER A 230 -22.28 -10.78 85.61
CA SER A 230 -21.29 -11.65 86.25
C SER A 230 -20.33 -10.91 87.19
N LEU A 231 -20.01 -9.64 86.86
CA LEU A 231 -19.13 -8.82 87.69
C LEU A 231 -19.88 -8.17 88.84
N ASP A 232 -21.00 -7.50 88.58
CA ASP A 232 -21.77 -6.73 89.57
C ASP A 232 -22.72 -7.64 90.40
N GLY A 233 -23.16 -8.76 89.80
CA GLY A 233 -24.25 -9.56 90.38
C GLY A 233 -25.61 -9.15 89.75
N GLU A 234 -26.62 -10.03 89.86
CA GLU A 234 -27.96 -9.70 89.40
C GLU A 234 -28.63 -8.71 90.37
N GLU A 235 -29.04 -7.56 89.82
CA GLU A 235 -29.87 -6.55 90.51
C GLU A 235 -31.31 -7.04 90.72
N SER A 236 -31.52 -8.29 91.01
CA SER A 236 -32.86 -8.74 91.26
C SER A 236 -33.19 -8.51 92.72
N SER A 237 -34.17 -7.65 92.94
CA SER A 237 -34.75 -7.18 94.22
C SER A 237 -35.38 -8.22 95.08
N ARG A 238 -34.68 -9.36 95.31
CA ARG A 238 -35.11 -10.39 96.28
C ARG A 238 -33.92 -10.88 97.07
N LEU A 239 -34.15 -11.05 98.38
CA LEU A 239 -33.27 -11.43 99.49
C LEU A 239 -32.33 -12.63 99.28
N ASN A 240 -32.08 -13.11 98.11
CA ASN A 240 -31.21 -14.28 97.85
C ASN A 240 -30.43 -14.19 96.48
N SER A 241 -30.10 -13.02 96.01
CA SER A 241 -29.22 -12.93 94.79
C SER A 241 -27.78 -13.27 95.19
N ALA A 242 -27.15 -14.15 94.41
CA ALA A 242 -25.73 -14.43 94.56
C ALA A 242 -24.89 -13.18 94.26
N PRO A 243 -23.94 -12.82 95.14
CA PRO A 243 -23.09 -11.66 94.87
C PRO A 243 -22.26 -11.87 93.63
N GLY A 244 -22.12 -10.82 92.87
CA GLY A 244 -21.22 -10.82 91.67
C GLY A 244 -19.76 -10.92 92.06
N ALA A 245 -18.89 -11.11 91.12
CA ALA A 245 -17.45 -11.25 91.34
C ALA A 245 -16.84 -10.09 92.13
N LEU A 246 -17.30 -8.88 91.96
CA LEU A 246 -16.88 -7.69 92.73
C LEU A 246 -17.30 -7.81 94.19
N GLY A 247 -18.51 -8.24 94.39
CA GLY A 247 -19.03 -8.49 95.78
C GLY A 247 -18.28 -9.57 96.49
N LEU A 248 -17.99 -10.70 95.82
CA LEU A 248 -17.21 -11.80 96.37
C LEU A 248 -15.76 -11.43 96.67
N LEU A 249 -15.11 -10.66 95.80
CA LEU A 249 -13.77 -10.10 96.04
C LEU A 249 -13.78 -9.16 97.28
N SER A 250 -14.73 -8.24 97.33
CA SER A 250 -14.88 -7.32 98.47
C SER A 250 -15.09 -8.09 99.82
N GLN A 251 -15.91 -9.12 99.80
CA GLN A 251 -16.12 -9.97 100.96
C GLN A 251 -14.84 -10.73 101.39
N ALA A 252 -14.10 -11.30 100.44
CA ALA A 252 -12.83 -11.98 100.71
C ALA A 252 -11.78 -10.99 101.29
N ILE A 253 -11.68 -9.75 100.70
CA ILE A 253 -10.80 -8.71 101.23
C ILE A 253 -11.16 -8.37 102.67
N ALA A 254 -12.45 -8.15 102.94
CA ALA A 254 -12.90 -7.82 104.29
C ALA A 254 -12.58 -8.96 105.35
N GLN A 255 -12.81 -10.23 104.98
CA GLN A 255 -12.46 -11.37 105.82
C GLN A 255 -10.96 -11.51 106.12
N LEU A 256 -10.10 -11.26 105.13
CA LEU A 256 -8.66 -11.28 105.35
C LEU A 256 -8.17 -10.08 106.14
N GLN A 257 -8.69 -8.89 105.88
CA GLN A 257 -8.36 -7.69 106.65
C GLN A 257 -8.77 -7.81 108.13
N ASP A 258 -9.90 -8.45 108.43
CA ASP A 258 -10.34 -8.66 109.78
C ASP A 258 -9.38 -9.56 110.61
N GLN A 259 -8.75 -10.52 109.92
CA GLN A 259 -7.78 -11.43 110.54
C GLN A 259 -6.31 -11.01 110.36
N ALA A 260 -5.99 -9.95 109.68
CA ALA A 260 -4.63 -9.47 109.38
C ALA A 260 -3.86 -9.06 110.62
N HIS A 261 -4.57 -8.77 111.79
CA HIS A 261 -3.94 -8.46 113.03
C HIS A 261 -3.38 -9.75 113.74
N VAL A 262 -3.87 -10.92 113.33
CA VAL A 262 -3.39 -12.24 113.87
C VAL A 262 -2.36 -12.85 112.93
N GLU A 263 -2.54 -12.77 111.58
CA GLU A 263 -1.67 -13.32 110.58
C GLU A 263 -1.27 -12.18 109.60
N PRO A 264 -0.06 -11.59 109.70
CA PRO A 264 0.38 -10.44 108.89
C PRO A 264 0.46 -10.71 107.38
N GLU A 265 0.61 -12.01 106.96
CA GLU A 265 0.62 -12.35 105.56
C GLU A 265 -0.71 -12.08 104.85
N PHE A 266 -1.84 -12.11 105.64
CA PHE A 266 -3.16 -11.78 105.10
C PHE A 266 -3.28 -10.34 104.59
N GLN A 267 -2.51 -9.40 105.13
CA GLN A 267 -2.47 -8.03 104.67
C GLN A 267 -1.99 -7.96 103.25
N SER A 268 -0.88 -8.59 102.88
CA SER A 268 -0.33 -8.57 101.52
C SER A 268 -1.25 -9.26 100.53
N ILE A 269 -1.94 -10.34 100.93
CA ILE A 269 -2.92 -11.00 100.04
C ILE A 269 -4.15 -10.12 99.82
N ALA A 270 -4.63 -9.43 100.86
CA ALA A 270 -5.74 -8.50 100.75
C ALA A 270 -5.44 -7.33 99.85
N GLU A 271 -4.20 -6.82 99.84
CA GLU A 271 -3.74 -5.73 98.92
C GLU A 271 -3.75 -6.20 97.44
N VAL A 272 -3.31 -7.45 97.15
CA VAL A 272 -3.39 -8.03 95.81
C VAL A 272 -4.83 -8.17 95.35
N LEU A 273 -5.73 -8.68 96.20
CA LEU A 273 -7.16 -8.79 95.91
C LEU A 273 -7.81 -7.42 95.74
N GLN A 274 -7.38 -6.41 96.49
CA GLN A 274 -7.87 -5.04 96.33
C GLN A 274 -7.48 -4.41 95.00
N SER A 275 -6.25 -4.65 94.50
CA SER A 275 -5.83 -4.29 93.17
C SER A 275 -6.65 -4.99 92.12
N SER A 276 -6.95 -6.26 92.24
CA SER A 276 -7.78 -7.04 91.36
C SER A 276 -9.23 -6.54 91.33
N LEU A 277 -9.78 -6.16 92.48
CA LEU A 277 -11.11 -5.56 92.60
C LEU A 277 -11.19 -4.25 91.81
N ALA A 278 -10.24 -3.35 91.99
CA ALA A 278 -10.19 -2.07 91.26
C ALA A 278 -10.13 -2.27 89.73
N GLN A 279 -9.33 -3.24 89.28
CA GLN A 279 -9.26 -3.54 87.82
C GLN A 279 -10.57 -4.14 87.28
N ALA A 280 -11.26 -4.95 88.04
CA ALA A 280 -12.56 -5.49 87.68
C ALA A 280 -13.67 -4.45 87.70
N GLU A 281 -13.64 -3.47 88.60
CA GLU A 281 -14.53 -2.31 88.65
C GLU A 281 -14.32 -1.41 87.37
N ASP A 282 -13.06 -1.17 87.00
CA ASP A 282 -12.74 -0.42 85.79
C ASP A 282 -13.24 -1.13 84.49
N ALA A 283 -13.12 -2.47 84.48
CA ALA A 283 -13.64 -3.24 83.34
C ALA A 283 -15.17 -3.21 83.27
N ALA A 284 -15.88 -3.31 84.42
CA ALA A 284 -17.34 -3.18 84.48
C ALA A 284 -17.81 -1.81 84.04
N HIS A 285 -17.14 -0.75 84.49
CA HIS A 285 -17.45 0.62 84.07
C HIS A 285 -17.21 0.83 82.56
N SER A 286 -16.14 0.28 82.01
CA SER A 286 -15.84 0.32 80.56
C SER A 286 -16.92 -0.38 79.76
N LEU A 287 -17.38 -1.56 80.21
CA LEU A 287 -18.46 -2.29 79.54
C LEU A 287 -19.79 -1.52 79.60
N GLN A 288 -20.12 -0.95 80.75
CA GLN A 288 -21.32 -0.13 80.93
C GLN A 288 -21.27 1.12 79.97
N SER A 289 -20.11 1.76 79.88
CA SER A 289 -19.91 2.88 78.95
C SER A 289 -20.07 2.46 77.48
N TYR A 290 -19.55 1.25 77.14
CA TYR A 290 -19.71 0.67 75.81
C TYR A 290 -21.19 0.41 75.50
N LEU A 291 -21.93 -0.21 76.37
CA LEU A 291 -23.34 -0.55 76.17
C LEU A 291 -24.23 0.70 76.05
N ARG A 292 -23.93 1.76 76.81
CA ARG A 292 -24.65 3.06 76.66
C ARG A 292 -24.42 3.74 75.27
N LYS A 293 -23.30 3.48 74.60
CA LYS A 293 -22.95 3.98 73.27
C LYS A 293 -23.41 3.07 72.14
N THR A 294 -23.74 1.81 72.45
CA THR A 294 -24.19 0.85 71.43
C THR A 294 -25.70 0.94 71.35
N ASP A 295 -26.17 1.67 70.34
CA ASP A 295 -27.59 1.86 70.08
C ASP A 295 -28.07 0.81 69.08
N LEU A 296 -29.19 0.15 69.34
CA LEU A 296 -29.93 -0.67 68.42
C LEU A 296 -30.74 0.27 67.52
N ASP A 297 -30.30 0.46 66.27
CA ASP A 297 -31.03 1.22 65.29
C ASP A 297 -31.63 0.25 64.22
N PRO A 298 -32.87 -0.23 64.46
CA PRO A 298 -33.54 -1.17 63.54
C PRO A 298 -33.86 -0.55 62.20
N ASP A 299 -34.13 0.77 62.19
CA ASP A 299 -34.46 1.50 60.97
C ASP A 299 -33.19 1.58 60.08
N ARG A 300 -32.07 1.88 60.69
CA ARG A 300 -30.78 1.90 59.99
C ARG A 300 -30.36 0.55 59.46
N LEU A 301 -30.58 -0.52 60.21
CA LEU A 301 -30.33 -1.89 59.76
C LEU A 301 -31.18 -2.22 58.52
N ASN A 302 -32.47 -1.89 58.56
CA ASN A 302 -33.37 -2.11 57.45
C ASN A 302 -32.98 -1.29 56.19
N GLU A 303 -32.53 -0.06 56.34
CA GLU A 303 -31.98 0.76 55.24
C GLU A 303 -30.74 0.08 54.60
N LEU A 304 -29.82 -0.41 55.43
CA LEU A 304 -28.63 -1.13 54.98
C LEU A 304 -29.00 -2.41 54.23
N ASP A 305 -29.94 -3.21 54.76
CA ASP A 305 -30.44 -4.42 54.11
C ASP A 305 -31.04 -4.12 52.74
N GLN A 306 -31.86 -3.08 52.62
CA GLN A 306 -32.44 -2.66 51.35
C GLN A 306 -31.34 -2.21 50.35
N ARG A 307 -30.38 -1.39 50.81
CA ARG A 307 -29.28 -0.92 49.97
C ARG A 307 -28.38 -2.07 49.50
N MET A 308 -27.99 -2.96 50.42
CA MET A 308 -27.19 -4.15 50.09
C MET A 308 -27.94 -5.10 49.16
N SER A 309 -29.25 -5.29 49.34
CA SER A 309 -30.07 -6.11 48.44
C SER A 309 -30.06 -5.59 47.01
N GLN A 310 -30.12 -4.26 46.84
CA GLN A 310 -29.99 -3.63 45.52
C GLN A 310 -28.62 -3.90 44.91
N TRP A 311 -27.54 -3.74 45.69
CA TRP A 311 -26.18 -4.05 45.23
C TRP A 311 -26.03 -5.50 44.80
N LEU A 312 -26.46 -6.46 45.62
CA LEU A 312 -26.38 -7.89 45.34
C LEU A 312 -27.24 -8.29 44.13
N SER A 313 -28.40 -7.66 43.96
CA SER A 313 -29.26 -7.89 42.80
C SER A 313 -28.56 -7.54 41.50
N LEU A 314 -27.94 -6.37 41.46
CA LEU A 314 -27.19 -5.90 40.29
C LEU A 314 -25.90 -6.68 40.07
N ALA A 315 -25.16 -7.01 41.15
CA ALA A 315 -23.97 -7.86 41.10
C ALA A 315 -24.27 -9.24 40.48
N ARG A 316 -25.37 -9.88 40.87
CA ARG A 316 -25.84 -11.15 40.29
C ARG A 316 -26.25 -11.00 38.82
N ARG A 317 -26.98 -9.92 38.48
CA ARG A 317 -27.44 -9.64 37.11
C ARG A 317 -26.26 -9.48 36.18
N TYR A 318 -25.25 -8.73 36.57
CA TYR A 318 -24.07 -8.47 35.77
C TYR A 318 -22.93 -9.47 35.94
N LYS A 319 -23.13 -10.46 36.84
CA LYS A 319 -22.13 -11.51 37.16
C LYS A 319 -20.78 -10.91 37.58
N ARG A 320 -20.84 -9.87 38.40
CA ARG A 320 -19.68 -9.17 38.95
C ARG A 320 -19.74 -9.13 40.46
N PRO A 321 -18.59 -9.14 41.16
CA PRO A 321 -18.54 -8.86 42.57
C PRO A 321 -19.14 -7.47 42.89
N PRO A 322 -19.82 -7.32 44.04
CA PRO A 322 -20.43 -6.03 44.41
C PRO A 322 -19.44 -4.86 44.37
N GLU A 323 -18.23 -5.04 44.87
CA GLU A 323 -17.16 -4.04 44.91
C GLU A 323 -16.75 -3.50 43.52
N GLU A 324 -16.97 -4.28 42.45
CA GLU A 324 -16.65 -3.90 41.09
C GLU A 324 -17.73 -3.05 40.40
N LEU A 325 -18.93 -2.88 40.96
CA LEU A 325 -20.04 -2.21 40.28
C LEU A 325 -19.76 -0.73 39.99
N ALA A 326 -19.03 -0.04 40.84
CA ALA A 326 -18.65 1.36 40.62
C ALA A 326 -17.67 1.51 39.45
N SER A 327 -16.66 0.66 39.41
CA SER A 327 -15.69 0.65 38.29
C SER A 327 -16.32 0.18 36.97
N LEU A 328 -17.25 -0.77 37.04
CA LEU A 328 -18.02 -1.23 35.88
C LEU A 328 -18.86 -0.10 35.27
N LEU A 329 -19.53 0.69 36.11
CA LEU A 329 -20.29 1.86 35.68
C LEU A 329 -19.40 2.90 34.98
N ALA A 330 -18.25 3.19 35.58
CA ALA A 330 -17.28 4.12 35.00
C ALA A 330 -16.76 3.63 33.64
N GLY A 331 -16.43 2.34 33.53
CA GLY A 331 -15.99 1.72 32.28
C GLY A 331 -17.06 1.76 31.17
N TRP A 332 -18.34 1.52 31.52
CA TRP A 332 -19.43 1.63 30.55
C TRP A 332 -19.69 3.05 30.09
N LYS A 333 -19.58 4.04 30.95
CA LYS A 333 -19.70 5.47 30.58
C LYS A 333 -18.57 5.89 29.65
N GLN A 334 -17.36 5.41 29.90
CA GLN A 334 -16.23 5.65 28.98
C GLN A 334 -16.45 4.98 27.62
N ALA A 335 -16.86 3.71 27.61
CA ALA A 335 -17.13 2.99 26.36
C ALA A 335 -18.28 3.64 25.56
N LEU A 336 -19.32 4.14 26.23
CA LEU A 336 -20.41 4.87 25.54
C LEU A 336 -19.91 6.15 24.89
N ASN A 337 -19.08 6.94 25.58
CA ASN A 337 -18.48 8.17 25.03
C ASN A 337 -17.57 7.87 23.81
N GLU A 338 -16.79 6.79 23.88
CA GLU A 338 -15.94 6.36 22.74
C GLU A 338 -16.78 5.93 21.54
N LEU A 339 -17.90 5.21 21.75
CA LEU A 339 -18.83 4.83 20.70
C LEU A 339 -19.58 6.03 20.11
N GLU A 340 -19.95 7.02 20.90
CA GLU A 340 -20.57 8.26 20.42
C GLU A 340 -19.59 9.07 19.56
N ALA A 341 -18.32 9.16 19.95
CA ALA A 341 -17.29 9.82 19.15
C ALA A 341 -17.00 9.08 17.81
N ALA A 342 -17.07 7.74 17.81
CA ALA A 342 -16.87 6.92 16.61
C ALA A 342 -18.08 6.95 15.65
N SER A 343 -19.26 7.37 16.08
CA SER A 343 -20.48 7.42 15.29
C SER A 343 -20.78 8.78 14.65
N ASP A 344 -19.80 9.70 14.57
CA ASP A 344 -19.94 10.99 13.89
C ASP A 344 -19.99 10.83 12.37
N LEU A 345 -21.07 10.19 11.89
CA LEU A 345 -21.32 9.98 10.47
C LEU A 345 -21.48 11.31 9.72
N GLU A 346 -22.10 12.31 10.33
CA GLU A 346 -22.29 13.64 9.73
C GLU A 346 -20.95 14.33 9.48
N GLY A 347 -20.02 14.26 10.43
CA GLY A 347 -18.67 14.79 10.28
C GLY A 347 -17.89 14.07 9.18
N LEU A 348 -17.98 12.72 9.11
CA LEU A 348 -17.34 11.94 8.05
C LEU A 348 -17.94 12.24 6.67
N GLU A 349 -19.26 12.39 6.54
CA GLU A 349 -19.93 12.79 5.29
C GLU A 349 -19.56 14.21 4.86
N ALA A 350 -19.43 15.13 5.80
CA ALA A 350 -18.95 16.48 5.51
C ALA A 350 -17.50 16.45 4.98
N GLN A 351 -16.62 15.65 5.58
CA GLN A 351 -15.24 15.47 5.13
C GLN A 351 -15.19 14.84 3.73
N GLU A 352 -15.98 13.79 3.48
CA GLU A 352 -16.08 13.14 2.16
C GLU A 352 -16.55 14.14 1.10
N LYS A 353 -17.54 14.96 1.40
CA LYS A 353 -18.03 15.99 0.48
C LYS A 353 -16.95 17.03 0.15
N VAL A 354 -16.19 17.49 1.13
CA VAL A 354 -15.08 18.44 0.92
C VAL A 354 -13.99 17.80 0.06
N ALA A 355 -13.59 16.57 0.37
CA ALA A 355 -12.59 15.85 -0.39
C ALA A 355 -13.04 15.57 -1.85
N SER A 356 -14.32 15.22 -2.04
CA SER A 356 -14.93 15.05 -3.37
C SER A 356 -14.90 16.34 -4.19
N GLN A 357 -15.24 17.47 -3.58
CA GLN A 357 -15.20 18.77 -4.24
C GLN A 357 -13.78 19.18 -4.62
N ALA A 358 -12.80 18.94 -3.77
CA ALA A 358 -11.39 19.19 -4.06
C ALA A 358 -10.90 18.35 -5.26
N TYR A 359 -11.21 17.05 -5.25
CA TYR A 359 -10.91 16.18 -6.40
C TYR A 359 -11.58 16.68 -7.69
N GLN A 360 -12.86 17.02 -7.65
CA GLN A 360 -13.58 17.50 -8.83
C GLN A 360 -13.01 18.82 -9.38
N ALA A 361 -12.54 19.70 -8.52
CA ALA A 361 -11.90 20.95 -8.93
C ALA A 361 -10.58 20.68 -9.68
N GLU A 362 -9.70 19.84 -9.14
CA GLU A 362 -8.45 19.47 -9.79
C GLU A 362 -8.70 18.68 -11.09
N ALA A 363 -9.65 17.73 -11.09
CA ALA A 363 -9.99 16.97 -12.28
C ALA A 363 -10.55 17.84 -13.42
N LYS A 364 -11.40 18.82 -13.12
CA LYS A 364 -11.91 19.79 -14.11
C LYS A 364 -10.79 20.68 -14.67
N LYS A 365 -9.88 21.12 -13.82
CA LYS A 365 -8.71 21.92 -14.24
C LYS A 365 -7.83 21.13 -15.20
N LEU A 366 -7.51 19.87 -14.86
CA LEU A 366 -6.73 18.99 -15.71
C LEU A 366 -7.44 18.71 -17.06
N SER A 367 -8.75 18.41 -17.02
CA SER A 367 -9.57 18.20 -18.22
C SER A 367 -9.55 19.41 -19.17
N GLN A 368 -9.66 20.63 -18.64
CA GLN A 368 -9.59 21.84 -19.45
C GLN A 368 -8.22 22.03 -20.13
N GLN A 369 -7.15 21.67 -19.44
CA GLN A 369 -5.79 21.75 -20.00
C GLN A 369 -5.59 20.69 -21.09
N ARG A 370 -6.04 19.45 -20.87
CA ARG A 370 -6.04 18.38 -21.88
C ARG A 370 -6.84 18.76 -23.12
N LYS A 371 -8.03 19.36 -22.95
CA LYS A 371 -8.87 19.86 -24.06
C LYS A 371 -8.18 20.94 -24.91
N LYS A 372 -7.29 21.73 -24.31
CA LYS A 372 -6.50 22.74 -25.02
C LYS A 372 -5.28 22.14 -25.73
N ALA A 373 -4.67 21.11 -25.15
CA ALA A 373 -3.47 20.46 -25.67
C ALA A 373 -3.79 19.46 -26.80
N ALA A 374 -4.89 18.71 -26.65
CA ALA A 374 -5.29 17.66 -27.59
C ALA A 374 -5.31 18.11 -29.07
N PRO A 375 -5.95 19.23 -29.46
CA PRO A 375 -5.94 19.67 -30.86
C PRO A 375 -4.55 20.13 -31.36
N LYS A 376 -3.70 20.65 -30.47
CA LYS A 376 -2.34 21.05 -30.81
C LYS A 376 -1.47 19.82 -31.11
N LEU A 377 -1.51 18.81 -30.24
CA LEU A 377 -0.82 17.54 -30.48
C LEU A 377 -1.34 16.88 -31.76
N ALA A 378 -2.66 16.82 -31.94
CA ALA A 378 -3.29 16.25 -33.12
C ALA A 378 -2.82 16.93 -34.42
N GLN A 379 -2.75 18.24 -34.43
CA GLN A 379 -2.26 19.02 -35.60
C GLN A 379 -0.78 18.75 -35.87
N ALA A 380 0.07 18.77 -34.84
CA ALA A 380 1.50 18.55 -34.97
C ALA A 380 1.82 17.15 -35.51
N VAL A 381 1.18 16.12 -34.96
CA VAL A 381 1.34 14.73 -35.44
C VAL A 381 0.78 14.57 -36.84
N THR A 382 -0.37 15.17 -37.17
CA THR A 382 -0.92 15.14 -38.53
C THR A 382 0.07 15.72 -39.54
N GLN A 383 0.70 16.83 -39.21
CA GLN A 383 1.70 17.45 -40.09
C GLN A 383 2.94 16.56 -40.26
N ALA A 384 3.41 15.92 -39.21
CA ALA A 384 4.50 14.95 -39.31
C ALA A 384 4.13 13.75 -40.19
N MET A 385 2.89 13.22 -40.07
CA MET A 385 2.38 12.13 -40.92
C MET A 385 2.37 12.51 -42.44
N GLN A 386 2.00 13.74 -42.80
CA GLN A 386 2.05 14.17 -44.20
C GLN A 386 3.46 14.01 -44.79
N ASN A 387 4.50 14.36 -44.01
CA ASN A 387 5.90 14.24 -44.43
C ASN A 387 6.37 12.79 -44.58
N LEU A 388 5.65 11.85 -43.95
CA LEU A 388 5.93 10.40 -43.97
C LEU A 388 5.12 9.63 -45.02
N GLY A 389 4.61 10.33 -46.05
CA GLY A 389 3.88 9.72 -47.16
C GLY A 389 2.43 9.35 -46.87
N MET A 390 1.88 9.82 -45.74
CA MET A 390 0.47 9.62 -45.36
C MET A 390 -0.36 10.87 -45.72
N GLN A 391 -0.32 11.26 -47.00
CA GLN A 391 -1.01 12.46 -47.50
C GLN A 391 -2.53 12.34 -47.34
N GLY A 392 -3.15 13.40 -46.78
CA GLY A 392 -4.58 13.42 -46.46
C GLY A 392 -4.96 12.60 -45.23
N GLY A 393 -4.00 11.93 -44.60
CA GLY A 393 -4.19 11.29 -43.32
C GLY A 393 -4.38 12.30 -42.18
N ARG A 394 -5.06 11.90 -41.10
CA ARG A 394 -5.34 12.78 -39.97
C ARG A 394 -5.17 11.99 -38.66
N PHE A 395 -4.54 12.63 -37.70
CA PHE A 395 -4.44 12.16 -36.34
C PHE A 395 -5.38 12.95 -35.43
N GLU A 396 -6.06 12.28 -34.51
CA GLU A 396 -6.97 12.90 -33.58
C GLU A 396 -6.67 12.41 -32.17
N VAL A 397 -6.86 13.30 -31.20
CA VAL A 397 -6.80 12.97 -29.75
C VAL A 397 -8.20 13.13 -29.21
N ALA A 398 -8.86 12.00 -28.96
CA ALA A 398 -10.21 11.95 -28.40
C ALA A 398 -10.14 11.91 -26.87
N LEU A 399 -10.93 12.76 -26.23
CA LEU A 399 -11.17 12.75 -24.80
C LEU A 399 -12.57 12.19 -24.58
N ILE A 400 -12.65 10.99 -24.01
CA ILE A 400 -13.88 10.22 -23.79
C ILE A 400 -14.25 10.34 -22.32
N GLY A 401 -15.39 11.00 -22.02
CA GLY A 401 -15.86 11.18 -20.65
C GLY A 401 -16.15 9.84 -19.99
N LEU A 402 -15.71 9.69 -18.75
CA LEU A 402 -15.98 8.51 -17.92
C LEU A 402 -17.32 8.69 -17.20
N GLU A 403 -18.07 7.60 -17.05
CA GLU A 403 -19.29 7.57 -16.24
C GLU A 403 -18.98 7.73 -14.74
N GLN A 404 -17.86 7.22 -14.30
CA GLN A 404 -17.37 7.33 -12.94
C GLN A 404 -16.00 8.00 -12.91
N ALA A 405 -15.78 8.80 -11.88
CA ALA A 405 -14.50 9.42 -11.63
C ALA A 405 -13.40 8.37 -11.42
N ALA A 406 -12.21 8.62 -11.95
CA ALA A 406 -11.05 7.75 -11.85
C ALA A 406 -9.83 8.51 -11.29
N GLN A 407 -8.82 7.78 -10.85
CA GLN A 407 -7.58 8.36 -10.32
C GLN A 407 -6.92 9.34 -11.30
N HIS A 408 -7.11 9.13 -12.58
CA HIS A 408 -6.53 9.91 -13.67
C HIS A 408 -7.43 11.04 -14.20
N GLY A 409 -8.61 11.24 -13.61
CA GLY A 409 -9.52 12.34 -13.96
C GLY A 409 -10.90 11.89 -14.43
N LEU A 410 -11.51 12.72 -15.28
CA LEU A 410 -12.90 12.59 -15.72
C LEU A 410 -13.02 12.01 -17.14
N GLU A 411 -11.92 11.79 -17.84
CA GLU A 411 -11.89 11.27 -19.19
C GLU A 411 -10.77 10.27 -19.41
N ASP A 412 -11.03 9.30 -20.31
CA ASP A 412 -10.01 8.52 -21.00
C ASP A 412 -9.54 9.23 -22.26
N ILE A 413 -8.27 8.98 -22.62
CA ILE A 413 -7.64 9.57 -23.78
C ILE A 413 -7.38 8.49 -24.80
N GLN A 414 -7.79 8.71 -26.03
CA GLN A 414 -7.61 7.77 -27.13
C GLN A 414 -7.00 8.46 -28.35
N PHE A 415 -5.97 7.87 -28.92
CA PHE A 415 -5.39 8.29 -30.18
C PHE A 415 -6.11 7.60 -31.33
N LEU A 416 -6.64 8.40 -32.24
CA LEU A 416 -7.34 7.95 -33.42
C LEU A 416 -6.56 8.39 -34.68
N VAL A 417 -6.60 7.57 -35.71
CA VAL A 417 -5.95 7.91 -37.00
C VAL A 417 -6.85 7.53 -38.16
N ALA A 418 -6.87 8.43 -39.14
CA ALA A 418 -7.33 8.19 -40.50
C ALA A 418 -6.08 8.16 -41.39
N GLY A 419 -5.78 7.05 -42.05
CA GLY A 419 -4.53 6.88 -42.83
C GLY A 419 -4.50 7.68 -44.11
N HIS A 420 -5.66 7.99 -44.71
CA HIS A 420 -5.79 8.75 -45.95
C HIS A 420 -7.09 9.58 -45.96
N ALA A 421 -7.20 10.49 -46.90
CA ALA A 421 -8.37 11.35 -47.05
C ALA A 421 -9.66 10.53 -47.22
N GLY A 422 -10.70 10.89 -46.45
CA GLY A 422 -12.01 10.23 -46.49
C GLY A 422 -12.11 8.96 -45.67
N SER A 423 -11.04 8.46 -45.07
CA SER A 423 -11.12 7.34 -44.12
C SER A 423 -11.64 7.78 -42.75
N THR A 424 -12.41 6.90 -42.10
CA THR A 424 -12.91 7.14 -40.73
C THR A 424 -11.79 6.98 -39.72
N PRO A 425 -11.57 7.91 -38.79
CA PRO A 425 -10.61 7.77 -37.73
C PRO A 425 -10.88 6.51 -36.87
N ARG A 426 -9.86 5.72 -36.62
CA ARG A 426 -9.92 4.49 -35.84
C ARG A 426 -8.83 4.53 -34.77
N PRO A 427 -9.01 3.81 -33.64
CA PRO A 427 -7.94 3.66 -32.65
C PRO A 427 -6.64 3.20 -33.31
N VAL A 428 -5.52 3.83 -32.95
CA VAL A 428 -4.21 3.57 -33.54
C VAL A 428 -3.88 2.07 -33.53
N GLY A 429 -4.19 1.34 -32.46
CA GLY A 429 -4.01 -0.12 -32.36
C GLY A 429 -4.87 -0.96 -33.33
N LYS A 430 -5.80 -0.37 -34.07
CA LYS A 430 -6.65 -1.04 -35.07
C LYS A 430 -6.26 -0.72 -36.50
N VAL A 431 -5.11 -0.10 -36.71
CA VAL A 431 -4.56 0.16 -38.05
C VAL A 431 -4.02 -1.15 -38.65
N ALA A 432 -4.37 -1.43 -39.89
CA ALA A 432 -4.15 -2.75 -40.48
C ALA A 432 -2.72 -2.98 -41.02
N SER A 433 -1.96 -1.91 -41.28
CA SER A 433 -0.62 -2.00 -41.90
C SER A 433 0.50 -1.72 -40.90
N GLY A 434 1.43 -2.68 -40.72
CA GLY A 434 2.60 -2.51 -39.86
C GLY A 434 3.45 -1.29 -40.24
N GLY A 435 3.71 -1.07 -41.53
CA GLY A 435 4.48 0.08 -41.99
C GLY A 435 3.77 1.43 -41.75
N GLU A 436 2.45 1.52 -41.95
CA GLU A 436 1.68 2.73 -41.58
C GLU A 436 1.77 3.00 -40.09
N LEU A 437 1.64 1.95 -39.32
CA LEU A 437 1.66 1.98 -37.91
C LEU A 437 3.02 2.49 -37.36
N SER A 438 4.14 1.97 -37.88
CA SER A 438 5.49 2.42 -37.54
C SER A 438 5.74 3.88 -37.92
N ARG A 439 5.18 4.35 -39.05
CA ARG A 439 5.27 5.76 -39.44
C ARG A 439 4.44 6.68 -38.55
N ILE A 440 3.24 6.25 -38.12
CA ILE A 440 2.45 7.00 -37.15
C ILE A 440 3.21 7.11 -35.83
N ALA A 441 3.82 6.01 -35.36
CA ALA A 441 4.67 6.03 -34.19
C ALA A 441 5.85 6.98 -34.31
N LEU A 442 6.53 6.95 -35.48
CA LEU A 442 7.61 7.88 -35.74
C LEU A 442 7.11 9.33 -35.74
N ALA A 443 5.94 9.61 -36.32
CA ALA A 443 5.34 10.95 -36.30
C ALA A 443 5.07 11.42 -34.89
N ILE A 444 4.50 10.54 -34.03
CA ILE A 444 4.26 10.82 -32.61
C ILE A 444 5.60 11.03 -31.89
N ALA A 445 6.55 10.11 -32.04
CA ALA A 445 7.85 10.15 -31.37
C ALA A 445 8.64 11.42 -31.69
N VAL A 446 8.67 11.83 -32.97
CA VAL A 446 9.35 13.07 -33.39
C VAL A 446 8.64 14.30 -32.82
N THR A 447 7.30 14.32 -32.81
CA THR A 447 6.50 15.42 -32.26
C THR A 447 6.67 15.57 -30.76
N THR A 448 6.94 14.43 -30.06
CA THR A 448 7.07 14.35 -28.62
C THR A 448 8.49 13.97 -28.18
N SER A 449 9.50 14.22 -29.00
CA SER A 449 10.88 13.71 -28.84
C SER A 449 11.55 14.04 -27.51
N GLU A 450 11.14 15.14 -26.88
CA GLU A 450 11.66 15.55 -25.55
C GLU A 450 10.83 15.00 -24.37
N LEU A 451 9.71 14.32 -24.60
CA LEU A 451 8.67 14.08 -23.59
C LEU A 451 8.42 12.61 -23.23
N GLY A 452 9.01 11.65 -23.93
CA GLY A 452 8.74 10.23 -23.69
C GLY A 452 9.63 9.62 -22.60
N GLU A 453 9.15 8.58 -21.94
CA GLU A 453 9.83 7.90 -20.82
C GLU A 453 10.98 6.97 -21.28
N ALA A 454 10.80 6.25 -22.39
CA ALA A 454 11.79 5.31 -22.89
C ALA A 454 13.02 5.99 -23.51
N GLY A 455 14.20 5.60 -23.05
CA GLY A 455 15.47 6.16 -23.58
C GLY A 455 15.88 5.60 -24.94
N THR A 456 15.43 4.38 -25.28
CA THR A 456 15.71 3.69 -26.53
C THR A 456 14.44 3.43 -27.30
N LEU A 457 14.43 3.76 -28.60
CA LEU A 457 13.32 3.51 -29.51
C LEU A 457 13.77 2.58 -30.63
N ILE A 458 13.01 1.54 -30.88
CA ILE A 458 13.25 0.60 -31.98
C ILE A 458 12.12 0.68 -32.99
N PHE A 459 12.49 0.88 -34.28
CA PHE A 459 11.54 0.90 -35.37
C PHE A 459 11.78 -0.29 -36.30
N ASP A 460 10.77 -1.14 -36.45
CA ASP A 460 10.74 -2.21 -37.43
C ASP A 460 9.75 -1.86 -38.54
N GLU A 461 10.10 -2.22 -39.78
CA GLU A 461 9.28 -2.02 -40.98
C GLU A 461 8.80 -0.59 -41.24
N VAL A 462 9.45 0.43 -40.67
CA VAL A 462 9.06 1.84 -40.83
C VAL A 462 9.11 2.32 -42.28
N ASP A 463 9.96 1.67 -43.06
CA ASP A 463 10.19 1.92 -44.51
C ASP A 463 9.34 0.99 -45.41
N SER A 464 8.46 0.15 -44.85
CA SER A 464 7.59 -0.71 -45.64
C SER A 464 6.59 0.10 -46.45
N GLY A 465 6.55 -0.12 -47.76
CA GLY A 465 5.64 0.51 -48.69
C GLY A 465 5.98 1.97 -49.03
N VAL A 466 7.18 2.45 -48.70
CA VAL A 466 7.66 3.80 -49.05
C VAL A 466 8.96 3.73 -49.84
N GLY A 467 9.30 4.80 -50.58
CA GLY A 467 10.55 4.90 -51.32
C GLY A 467 10.85 6.37 -51.70
N GLY A 468 11.97 6.58 -52.39
CA GLY A 468 12.35 7.90 -52.87
C GLY A 468 12.46 8.96 -51.77
N ALA A 469 11.83 10.11 -51.95
CA ALA A 469 11.91 11.25 -51.06
C ALA A 469 11.27 10.98 -49.67
N VAL A 470 10.26 10.08 -49.59
CA VAL A 470 9.64 9.72 -48.32
C VAL A 470 10.62 8.92 -47.47
N ALA A 471 11.33 7.97 -48.06
CA ALA A 471 12.35 7.17 -47.36
C ALA A 471 13.51 8.05 -46.81
N GLU A 472 13.95 9.04 -47.59
CA GLU A 472 14.95 10.03 -47.13
C GLU A 472 14.41 10.85 -45.95
N THR A 473 13.14 11.25 -46.01
CA THR A 473 12.49 11.98 -44.93
C THR A 473 12.39 11.12 -43.65
N VAL A 474 12.03 9.83 -43.76
CA VAL A 474 12.04 8.86 -42.64
C VAL A 474 13.43 8.79 -42.00
N GLY A 475 14.48 8.60 -42.80
CA GLY A 475 15.85 8.54 -42.30
C GLY A 475 16.28 9.80 -41.55
N ARG A 476 15.96 10.97 -42.12
CA ARG A 476 16.27 12.27 -41.52
C ARG A 476 15.54 12.49 -40.18
N LEU A 477 14.28 12.14 -40.12
CA LEU A 477 13.49 12.24 -38.85
C LEU A 477 14.01 11.28 -37.79
N MET A 478 14.44 10.08 -38.15
CA MET A 478 15.09 9.16 -37.23
C MET A 478 16.43 9.69 -36.71
N LYS A 479 17.23 10.29 -37.58
CA LYS A 479 18.47 10.97 -37.18
C LYS A 479 18.20 12.14 -36.24
N GLN A 480 17.19 12.96 -36.54
CA GLN A 480 16.77 14.04 -35.63
C GLN A 480 16.35 13.52 -34.28
N LEU A 481 15.56 12.43 -34.21
CA LEU A 481 15.14 11.79 -33.00
C LEU A 481 16.34 11.20 -32.22
N GLY A 482 17.35 10.69 -32.97
CA GLY A 482 18.61 10.17 -32.44
C GLY A 482 19.47 11.19 -31.67
N VAL A 483 19.24 12.48 -31.85
CA VAL A 483 19.95 13.54 -31.07
C VAL A 483 19.56 13.50 -29.60
N HIS A 484 18.31 13.17 -29.27
CA HIS A 484 17.76 13.19 -27.92
C HIS A 484 17.60 11.81 -27.30
N ARG A 485 17.48 10.76 -28.15
CA ARG A 485 17.27 9.38 -27.74
C ARG A 485 18.12 8.43 -28.58
N GLN A 486 18.34 7.23 -28.07
CA GLN A 486 18.90 6.15 -28.87
C GLN A 486 17.81 5.62 -29.82
N VAL A 487 18.07 5.60 -31.12
CA VAL A 487 17.16 5.06 -32.13
C VAL A 487 17.82 3.88 -32.83
N LEU A 488 17.10 2.76 -32.92
CA LEU A 488 17.50 1.60 -33.69
C LEU A 488 16.44 1.32 -34.75
N ALA A 489 16.81 1.20 -35.99
CA ALA A 489 15.86 0.88 -37.07
C ALA A 489 16.32 -0.31 -37.90
N VAL A 490 15.38 -1.20 -38.21
CA VAL A 490 15.56 -2.25 -39.19
C VAL A 490 15.06 -1.71 -40.53
N THR A 491 15.93 -1.68 -41.54
CA THR A 491 15.60 -1.14 -42.85
C THR A 491 16.14 -1.98 -44.01
N HIS A 492 15.44 -1.90 -45.11
CA HIS A 492 15.88 -2.46 -46.39
C HIS A 492 16.16 -1.36 -47.43
N LEU A 493 15.92 -0.07 -47.07
CA LEU A 493 16.09 1.05 -47.93
C LEU A 493 17.42 1.79 -47.70
N PRO A 494 18.25 1.97 -48.74
CA PRO A 494 19.51 2.69 -48.63
C PRO A 494 19.35 4.15 -48.22
N GLN A 495 18.22 4.80 -48.56
CA GLN A 495 17.91 6.16 -48.17
C GLN A 495 17.80 6.34 -46.65
N VAL A 496 17.21 5.36 -45.96
CA VAL A 496 17.13 5.35 -44.50
C VAL A 496 18.50 5.03 -43.89
N ALA A 497 19.14 3.99 -44.43
CA ALA A 497 20.43 3.49 -43.92
C ALA A 497 21.56 4.52 -44.01
N SER A 498 21.55 5.36 -45.06
CA SER A 498 22.55 6.43 -45.25
C SER A 498 22.49 7.53 -44.21
N CYS A 499 21.31 7.79 -43.62
CA CYS A 499 21.11 8.82 -42.61
C CYS A 499 21.63 8.43 -41.22
N ALA A 500 21.85 7.14 -40.95
CA ALA A 500 22.23 6.66 -39.62
C ALA A 500 23.64 7.11 -39.18
N ASP A 501 23.83 7.26 -37.90
CA ASP A 501 25.15 7.53 -37.28
C ASP A 501 25.97 6.23 -37.20
N HIS A 502 25.32 5.11 -36.92
CA HIS A 502 25.94 3.77 -36.76
C HIS A 502 25.23 2.77 -37.68
N HIS A 503 26.00 1.85 -38.26
CA HIS A 503 25.49 0.86 -39.19
C HIS A 503 25.89 -0.56 -38.75
N LEU A 504 24.91 -1.40 -38.56
CA LEU A 504 25.06 -2.80 -38.17
C LEU A 504 24.63 -3.69 -39.36
N LEU A 505 25.52 -4.56 -39.79
CA LEU A 505 25.26 -5.49 -40.91
C LEU A 505 24.94 -6.87 -40.34
N VAL A 506 23.75 -7.39 -40.66
CA VAL A 506 23.34 -8.75 -40.38
C VAL A 506 23.71 -9.66 -41.55
N SER A 507 24.54 -10.66 -41.30
CA SER A 507 24.99 -11.61 -42.32
C SER A 507 24.68 -13.03 -41.91
N LYS A 508 24.37 -13.89 -42.90
CA LYS A 508 24.24 -15.34 -42.71
C LYS A 508 25.51 -16.04 -43.14
N THR A 509 25.96 -16.94 -42.30
CA THR A 509 27.04 -17.90 -42.63
C THR A 509 26.48 -19.30 -42.64
N SER A 510 26.59 -19.99 -43.77
CA SER A 510 26.22 -21.41 -43.89
C SER A 510 27.48 -22.27 -43.68
N GLY A 511 27.50 -23.02 -42.59
CA GLY A 511 28.61 -23.92 -42.25
C GLY A 511 28.17 -25.38 -42.12
N LYS A 512 29.11 -26.29 -41.84
CA LYS A 512 28.81 -27.72 -41.62
C LYS A 512 27.88 -28.00 -40.45
N GLU A 513 27.76 -27.03 -39.51
CA GLU A 513 26.92 -27.13 -38.31
C GLU A 513 25.56 -26.40 -38.44
N GLY A 514 25.17 -26.01 -39.67
CA GLY A 514 23.93 -25.30 -39.98
C GLY A 514 24.12 -23.83 -40.34
N VAL A 515 23.01 -23.09 -40.37
CA VAL A 515 22.99 -21.65 -40.65
C VAL A 515 23.19 -20.90 -39.35
N SER A 516 24.14 -19.96 -39.34
CA SER A 516 24.34 -19.01 -38.21
C SER A 516 24.21 -17.59 -38.70
N SER A 517 23.55 -16.76 -37.93
CA SER A 517 23.47 -15.31 -38.19
C SER A 517 24.44 -14.55 -37.26
N ASN A 518 25.11 -13.56 -37.84
CA ASN A 518 26.04 -12.68 -37.13
C ASN A 518 25.71 -11.21 -37.39
N VAL A 519 25.95 -10.34 -36.41
CA VAL A 519 25.75 -8.92 -36.52
C VAL A 519 27.06 -8.21 -36.23
N VAL A 520 27.52 -7.40 -37.19
CA VAL A 520 28.79 -6.69 -37.05
C VAL A 520 28.61 -5.18 -37.35
N PRO A 521 29.27 -4.31 -36.58
CA PRO A 521 29.31 -2.90 -36.93
C PRO A 521 30.17 -2.68 -38.19
N ILE A 522 29.69 -1.89 -39.14
CA ILE A 522 30.40 -1.53 -40.36
C ILE A 522 30.57 -0.01 -40.48
N ALA A 523 31.70 0.42 -41.01
CA ALA A 523 32.03 1.83 -41.20
C ALA A 523 32.89 2.03 -42.47
N GLY A 524 33.10 3.28 -42.91
CA GLY A 524 33.94 3.62 -44.02
C GLY A 524 33.54 2.87 -45.30
N GLU A 525 34.51 2.27 -46.00
CA GLU A 525 34.28 1.56 -47.28
C GLU A 525 33.34 0.34 -47.16
N GLN A 526 33.30 -0.34 -45.99
CA GLN A 526 32.34 -1.44 -45.78
C GLN A 526 30.89 -0.92 -45.80
N ARG A 527 30.64 0.26 -45.20
CA ARG A 527 29.34 0.92 -45.23
C ARG A 527 28.95 1.37 -46.64
N VAL A 528 29.92 1.93 -47.40
CA VAL A 528 29.72 2.27 -48.82
C VAL A 528 29.32 1.04 -49.62
N THR A 529 30.01 -0.09 -49.41
CA THR A 529 29.73 -1.35 -50.07
C THR A 529 28.33 -1.87 -49.79
N GLU A 530 27.90 -1.83 -48.52
CA GLU A 530 26.55 -2.27 -48.13
C GLU A 530 25.46 -1.36 -48.71
N ILE A 531 25.61 -0.04 -48.64
CA ILE A 531 24.66 0.90 -49.27
C ILE A 531 24.60 0.66 -50.78
N ALA A 532 25.74 0.41 -51.44
CA ALA A 532 25.78 0.09 -52.86
C ALA A 532 25.06 -1.26 -53.15
N ARG A 533 25.23 -2.28 -52.29
CA ARG A 533 24.50 -3.54 -52.39
C ARG A 533 23.00 -3.33 -52.31
N MET A 534 22.54 -2.48 -51.38
CA MET A 534 21.12 -2.15 -51.17
C MET A 534 20.55 -1.39 -52.39
N LEU A 535 21.37 -0.60 -53.12
CA LEU A 535 20.96 0.13 -54.29
C LEU A 535 20.89 -0.73 -55.58
N GLY A 536 21.87 -1.58 -55.80
CA GLY A 536 22.07 -2.26 -57.09
C GLY A 536 22.07 -3.82 -57.02
N GLY A 537 21.86 -4.43 -55.83
CA GLY A 537 21.96 -5.84 -55.63
C GLY A 537 23.43 -6.35 -55.58
N GLU A 538 23.67 -7.61 -55.89
CA GLU A 538 25.00 -8.28 -55.76
C GLU A 538 26.07 -7.75 -56.72
N LYS A 539 25.68 -7.16 -57.87
CA LYS A 539 26.63 -6.64 -58.88
C LYS A 539 26.95 -5.15 -58.59
N LEU A 540 28.08 -4.92 -57.90
CA LEU A 540 28.54 -3.57 -57.61
C LEU A 540 29.23 -2.95 -58.80
N SER A 541 28.59 -1.93 -59.42
CA SER A 541 29.21 -1.09 -60.47
C SER A 541 29.92 0.09 -59.84
N ALA A 542 30.88 0.69 -60.55
CA ALA A 542 31.53 1.93 -60.15
C ALA A 542 30.54 3.08 -59.95
N THR A 543 29.47 3.13 -60.72
CA THR A 543 28.40 4.13 -60.64
C THR A 543 27.60 3.95 -59.35
N THR A 544 27.25 2.68 -58.98
CA THR A 544 26.53 2.39 -57.75
C THR A 544 27.33 2.76 -56.53
N LEU A 545 28.66 2.45 -56.52
CA LEU A 545 29.56 2.84 -55.45
C LEU A 545 29.69 4.37 -55.31
N ALA A 546 29.77 5.09 -56.44
CA ALA A 546 29.80 6.56 -56.45
C ALA A 546 28.52 7.15 -55.82
N HIS A 547 27.36 6.64 -56.24
CA HIS A 547 26.06 7.05 -55.69
C HIS A 547 25.94 6.74 -54.19
N ALA A 548 26.40 5.56 -53.74
CA ALA A 548 26.43 5.22 -52.32
C ALA A 548 27.29 6.19 -51.50
N ARG A 549 28.48 6.59 -52.02
CA ARG A 549 29.31 7.59 -51.37
C ARG A 549 28.62 8.99 -51.31
N GLU A 550 27.95 9.40 -52.37
CA GLU A 550 27.19 10.65 -52.38
C GLU A 550 26.07 10.65 -51.32
N MET A 551 25.35 9.55 -51.19
CA MET A 551 24.31 9.41 -50.15
C MET A 551 24.85 9.49 -48.72
N LEU A 552 26.08 9.02 -48.48
CA LEU A 552 26.72 9.03 -47.15
C LEU A 552 27.39 10.37 -46.81
N THR A 553 27.59 11.26 -47.80
CA THR A 553 28.19 12.60 -47.60
C THR A 553 27.15 13.70 -47.39
N LYS A 554 25.87 13.41 -47.62
CA LYS A 554 24.74 14.29 -47.26
C LYS A 554 24.41 14.18 -45.80
#